data_a7eec13fe2664d423fe4ec716438e382
#
_entry.id   a7eec13fe2664d423fe4ec716438e382
#
_cell.length_a   1.000
_cell.length_b   1.000
_cell.length_c   1.000
_cell.angle_alpha   90.00
_cell.angle_beta   90.00
_cell.angle_gamma   90.00
#
_symmetry.space_group_name_H-M   'P 1'
#
loop_
_entity.id
_entity.type
_entity.pdbx_description
1 polymer ?
#
loop_
_entity_poly.entity_id
_entity_poly.type
_entity_poly.pdbx_seq_one_letter_code
_entity_poly.pdbx_strand_id
1 'polypeptide(L)'
;MRKPNTNSLGFHILAAAVGTLLLLFVIIFLLRIFTRHGKEFEMPSFIGQNAEELTQRGRAEGFVFEVSDNLYENGKEPGTVLKQDPAPGEKVKRGRKVYLTVAADEPPTIKMPELHDISLRQAQIILEAQGLVLDNVIERPSPYENAVLDVLYKGHNIHAGTEIKMGEKITLVVGKDIGDLPDEETTEETTEPEP
;
A
#
# COMPACT_ATOMS: atom_id res chain seq x y z
N MET A 1 50.56 -53.54 42.26
CA MET A 1 49.92 -52.53 41.33
C MET A 1 50.34 -52.90 39.92
N ARG A 2 49.44 -53.48 39.09
CA ARG A 2 49.71 -53.80 37.67
C ARG A 2 49.63 -52.51 36.87
N LYS A 3 50.76 -52.07 36.26
CA LYS A 3 50.77 -50.97 35.31
C LYS A 3 49.91 -51.35 34.11
N PRO A 4 49.00 -50.52 33.65
CA PRO A 4 48.24 -50.82 32.47
C PRO A 4 49.17 -50.95 31.28
N ASN A 5 48.99 -52.00 30.51
CA ASN A 5 49.82 -52.29 29.32
C ASN A 5 49.34 -51.40 28.19
N THR A 6 50.02 -50.27 27.97
CA THR A 6 49.67 -49.23 27.01
C THR A 6 49.94 -49.58 25.53
N ASN A 7 50.48 -50.79 25.27
CA ASN A 7 50.85 -51.24 23.94
C ASN A 7 49.78 -52.14 23.26
N SER A 8 48.58 -52.31 23.82
CA SER A 8 47.53 -53.07 23.16
C SER A 8 46.78 -52.18 22.17
N LEU A 9 46.57 -52.69 20.96
CA LEU A 9 45.75 -52.03 19.90
C LEU A 9 44.39 -51.55 20.43
N GLY A 10 43.78 -52.34 21.34
CA GLY A 10 42.55 -52.01 21.98
C GLY A 10 42.61 -50.75 22.86
N PHE A 11 43.75 -50.51 23.56
CA PHE A 11 43.92 -49.29 24.36
C PHE A 11 43.97 -48.03 23.47
N HIS A 12 44.65 -48.09 22.33
CA HIS A 12 44.73 -46.98 21.41
C HIS A 12 43.38 -46.68 20.73
N ILE A 13 42.59 -47.72 20.37
CA ILE A 13 41.24 -47.57 19.84
C ILE A 13 40.31 -46.96 20.89
N LEU A 14 40.37 -47.43 22.12
CA LEU A 14 39.55 -46.88 23.22
C LEU A 14 39.93 -45.42 23.50
N ALA A 15 41.22 -45.11 23.55
CA ALA A 15 41.70 -43.73 23.77
C ALA A 15 41.28 -42.78 22.63
N ALA A 16 41.36 -43.24 21.37
CA ALA A 16 40.89 -42.50 20.23
C ALA A 16 39.36 -42.25 20.28
N ALA A 17 38.57 -43.28 20.62
CA ALA A 17 37.13 -43.16 20.74
C ALA A 17 36.73 -42.17 21.85
N VAL A 18 37.36 -42.24 23.03
CA VAL A 18 37.13 -41.29 24.12
C VAL A 18 37.53 -39.87 23.71
N GLY A 19 38.67 -39.69 23.04
CA GLY A 19 39.13 -38.40 22.55
C GLY A 19 38.16 -37.78 21.53
N THR A 20 37.65 -38.59 20.60
CA THR A 20 36.64 -38.14 19.62
C THR A 20 35.34 -37.73 20.27
N LEU A 21 34.87 -38.49 21.25
CA LEU A 21 33.66 -38.21 22.01
C LEU A 21 33.79 -36.91 22.81
N LEU A 22 34.96 -36.70 23.43
CA LEU A 22 35.25 -35.49 24.18
C LEU A 22 35.35 -34.26 23.26
N LEU A 23 35.95 -34.43 22.09
CA LEU A 23 36.01 -33.36 21.07
C LEU A 23 34.60 -32.99 20.59
N LEU A 24 33.75 -33.98 20.27
CA LEU A 24 32.36 -33.73 19.88
C LEU A 24 31.58 -33.01 20.97
N PHE A 25 31.77 -33.45 22.25
CA PHE A 25 31.12 -32.79 23.38
C PHE A 25 31.54 -31.32 23.52
N VAL A 26 32.84 -31.05 23.38
CA VAL A 26 33.37 -29.65 23.40
C VAL A 26 32.81 -28.83 22.26
N ILE A 27 32.76 -29.38 21.04
CA ILE A 27 32.17 -28.71 19.88
C ILE A 27 30.70 -28.38 20.10
N ILE A 28 29.90 -29.35 20.58
CA ILE A 28 28.46 -29.15 20.87
C ILE A 28 28.28 -28.13 21.98
N PHE A 29 29.12 -28.15 23.02
CA PHE A 29 29.08 -27.22 24.13
C PHE A 29 29.43 -25.79 23.66
N LEU A 30 30.48 -25.63 22.84
CA LEU A 30 30.85 -24.34 22.25
C LEU A 30 29.75 -23.82 21.31
N LEU A 31 29.19 -24.71 20.46
CA LEU A 31 28.06 -24.35 19.62
C LEU A 31 26.84 -23.91 20.46
N ARG A 32 26.54 -24.56 21.57
CA ARG A 32 25.45 -24.17 22.47
C ARG A 32 25.64 -22.80 23.13
N ILE A 33 26.89 -22.45 23.44
CA ILE A 33 27.23 -21.11 23.99
C ILE A 33 27.21 -20.06 22.89
N PHE A 34 27.77 -20.39 21.73
CA PHE A 34 27.91 -19.44 20.62
C PHE A 34 26.58 -19.20 19.89
N THR A 35 25.81 -20.25 19.65
CA THR A 35 24.45 -20.16 19.18
C THR A 35 23.55 -19.85 20.39
N ARG A 36 23.50 -18.60 20.80
CA ARG A 36 22.57 -18.13 21.85
C ARG A 36 21.15 -18.61 21.54
N HIS A 37 20.83 -19.85 21.89
CA HIS A 37 19.49 -20.43 21.73
C HIS A 37 18.54 -19.68 22.66
N GLY A 38 17.92 -18.66 22.10
CA GLY A 38 16.62 -18.16 22.33
C GLY A 38 16.29 -17.63 23.71
N LYS A 39 16.40 -16.33 23.89
CA LYS A 39 15.31 -15.65 24.60
C LYS A 39 14.45 -15.04 23.50
N GLU A 40 13.42 -15.77 23.09
CA GLU A 40 12.32 -15.24 22.30
C GLU A 40 11.49 -14.36 23.24
N PHE A 41 11.02 -13.26 22.73
CA PHE A 41 10.07 -12.40 23.41
C PHE A 41 8.89 -12.13 22.48
N GLU A 42 7.75 -11.83 23.04
CA GLU A 42 6.57 -11.49 22.27
C GLU A 42 6.71 -10.07 21.74
N MET A 43 6.43 -9.90 20.44
CA MET A 43 6.45 -8.59 19.79
C MET A 43 5.35 -7.68 20.35
N PRO A 44 5.68 -6.53 20.91
CA PRO A 44 4.68 -5.57 21.33
C PRO A 44 3.96 -4.94 20.12
N SER A 45 2.77 -4.38 20.36
CA SER A 45 2.06 -3.64 19.34
C SER A 45 2.56 -2.20 19.26
N PHE A 46 2.97 -1.80 18.06
CA PHE A 46 3.34 -0.44 17.70
C PHE A 46 2.29 0.25 16.81
N ILE A 47 1.21 -0.47 16.48
CA ILE A 47 0.12 0.05 15.65
C ILE A 47 -0.53 1.25 16.35
N GLY A 48 -0.75 2.33 15.60
CA GLY A 48 -1.30 3.60 16.11
C GLY A 48 -0.29 4.56 16.72
N GLN A 49 0.99 4.17 16.82
CA GLN A 49 2.06 5.04 17.32
C GLN A 49 2.74 5.78 16.16
N ASN A 50 3.43 6.88 16.45
CA ASN A 50 4.20 7.62 15.46
C ASN A 50 5.52 6.91 15.18
N ALA A 51 5.82 6.63 13.90
CA ALA A 51 7.00 5.87 13.49
C ALA A 51 8.31 6.62 13.75
N GLU A 52 8.32 7.95 13.70
CA GLU A 52 9.50 8.75 14.00
C GLU A 52 9.89 8.64 15.48
N GLU A 53 8.90 8.76 16.38
CA GLU A 53 9.10 8.56 17.80
C GLU A 53 9.58 7.14 18.13
N LEU A 54 9.01 6.13 17.46
CA LEU A 54 9.43 4.73 17.61
C LEU A 54 10.88 4.54 17.18
N THR A 55 11.28 5.13 16.06
CA THR A 55 12.65 5.04 15.55
C THR A 55 13.68 5.65 16.54
N GLN A 56 13.30 6.74 17.20
CA GLN A 56 14.14 7.37 18.21
C GLN A 56 14.25 6.52 19.49
N ARG A 57 13.14 5.96 19.97
CA ARG A 57 13.09 5.14 21.22
C ARG A 57 13.57 3.70 21.01
N GLY A 58 13.33 3.14 19.83
CA GLY A 58 13.55 1.72 19.56
C GLY A 58 15.00 1.26 19.74
N ARG A 59 15.97 2.13 19.50
CA ARG A 59 17.39 1.84 19.75
C ARG A 59 17.67 1.57 21.24
N ALA A 60 16.98 2.26 22.14
CA ALA A 60 17.12 2.06 23.58
C ALA A 60 16.42 0.76 24.04
N GLU A 61 15.35 0.34 23.36
CA GLU A 61 14.56 -0.86 23.66
C GLU A 61 15.07 -2.12 22.95
N GLY A 62 16.08 -1.97 22.09
CA GLY A 62 16.71 -3.09 21.37
C GLY A 62 15.98 -3.51 20.11
N PHE A 63 15.10 -2.65 19.58
CA PHE A 63 14.45 -2.81 18.28
C PHE A 63 15.12 -1.96 17.20
N VAL A 64 15.06 -2.44 15.97
CA VAL A 64 15.45 -1.69 14.78
C VAL A 64 14.21 -1.53 13.92
N PHE A 65 13.67 -0.33 13.88
CA PHE A 65 12.51 -0.02 13.05
C PHE A 65 12.97 0.43 11.66
N GLU A 66 12.22 -0.01 10.64
CA GLU A 66 12.42 0.35 9.24
C GLU A 66 11.05 0.59 8.60
N VAL A 67 10.82 1.80 8.08
CA VAL A 67 9.60 2.08 7.32
C VAL A 67 9.76 1.43 5.96
N SER A 68 8.90 0.45 5.66
CA SER A 68 8.93 -0.34 4.43
C SER A 68 7.94 0.16 3.39
N ASP A 69 6.84 0.77 3.83
CA ASP A 69 5.77 1.20 2.94
C ASP A 69 4.96 2.37 3.53
N ASN A 70 4.37 3.17 2.64
CA ASN A 70 3.46 4.26 2.98
C ASN A 70 2.09 3.97 2.36
N LEU A 71 1.06 3.94 3.18
CA LEU A 71 -0.31 3.69 2.76
C LEU A 71 -1.19 4.88 3.14
N TYR A 72 -1.89 5.46 2.18
CA TYR A 72 -2.87 6.49 2.49
C TYR A 72 -4.12 5.87 3.13
N GLU A 73 -4.46 6.33 4.32
CA GLU A 73 -5.68 5.96 5.04
C GLU A 73 -6.36 7.23 5.53
N ASN A 74 -7.61 7.44 5.08
CA ASN A 74 -8.35 8.65 5.43
C ASN A 74 -8.59 8.74 6.94
N GLY A 75 -8.31 9.92 7.52
CA GLY A 75 -8.49 10.18 8.95
C GLY A 75 -7.37 9.68 9.85
N LYS A 76 -6.25 9.22 9.30
CA LYS A 76 -5.03 8.90 10.04
C LYS A 76 -4.01 10.04 9.93
N GLU A 77 -3.34 10.32 11.04
CA GLU A 77 -2.24 11.28 11.03
C GLU A 77 -1.04 10.71 10.28
N PRO A 78 -0.35 11.52 9.45
CA PRO A 78 0.86 11.10 8.73
C PRO A 78 1.90 10.51 9.68
N GLY A 79 2.57 9.45 9.24
CA GLY A 79 3.58 8.76 10.04
C GLY A 79 3.02 7.82 11.12
N THR A 80 1.70 7.69 11.25
CA THR A 80 1.09 6.71 12.16
C THR A 80 1.29 5.30 11.62
N VAL A 81 1.73 4.37 12.47
CA VAL A 81 1.91 2.96 12.11
C VAL A 81 0.56 2.30 11.89
N LEU A 82 0.32 1.84 10.67
CA LEU A 82 -0.88 1.11 10.27
C LEU A 82 -0.69 -0.40 10.39
N LYS A 83 0.51 -0.89 10.03
CA LYS A 83 0.88 -2.31 10.10
C LYS A 83 2.31 -2.47 10.56
N GLN A 84 2.62 -3.60 11.16
CA GLN A 84 3.98 -4.00 11.54
C GLN A 84 4.25 -5.44 11.15
N ASP A 85 5.50 -5.74 10.84
CA ASP A 85 6.03 -7.08 10.63
C ASP A 85 7.38 -7.21 11.36
N PRO A 86 7.51 -8.10 12.37
CA PRO A 86 6.58 -9.15 12.84
C PRO A 86 5.30 -8.61 13.50
N ALA A 87 4.22 -9.41 13.40
CA ALA A 87 2.93 -9.05 13.96
C ALA A 87 2.96 -8.98 15.51
N PRO A 88 2.06 -8.19 16.14
CA PRO A 88 1.93 -8.16 17.60
C PRO A 88 1.70 -9.56 18.17
N GLY A 89 2.41 -9.90 19.26
CA GLY A 89 2.34 -11.23 19.91
C GLY A 89 3.20 -12.32 19.25
N GLU A 90 3.83 -12.05 18.10
CA GLU A 90 4.71 -13.00 17.45
C GLU A 90 6.01 -13.15 18.22
N LYS A 91 6.53 -14.40 18.31
CA LYS A 91 7.78 -14.68 19.01
C LYS A 91 8.98 -14.34 18.14
N VAL A 92 9.78 -13.41 18.58
CA VAL A 92 10.94 -12.92 17.87
C VAL A 92 12.21 -12.94 18.71
N LYS A 93 13.36 -12.95 18.05
CA LYS A 93 14.68 -12.82 18.72
C LYS A 93 15.03 -11.35 18.87
N ARG A 94 15.83 -11.04 19.92
CA ARG A 94 16.35 -9.68 20.12
C ARG A 94 17.15 -9.21 18.91
N GLY A 95 16.99 -7.94 18.56
CA GLY A 95 17.65 -7.33 17.39
C GLY A 95 16.97 -7.62 16.06
N ARG A 96 15.76 -8.25 16.08
CA ARG A 96 14.95 -8.39 14.87
C ARG A 96 14.57 -6.99 14.36
N LYS A 97 14.69 -6.77 13.06
CA LYS A 97 14.13 -5.61 12.39
C LYS A 97 12.61 -5.70 12.40
N VAL A 98 11.96 -4.58 12.70
CA VAL A 98 10.52 -4.42 12.64
C VAL A 98 10.21 -3.50 11.48
N TYR A 99 9.53 -4.05 10.47
CA TYR A 99 9.10 -3.30 9.31
C TYR A 99 7.75 -2.65 9.61
N LEU A 100 7.63 -1.38 9.31
CA LEU A 100 6.44 -0.59 9.57
C LEU A 100 5.84 -0.12 8.25
N THR A 101 4.51 -0.28 8.10
CA THR A 101 3.74 0.45 7.11
C THR A 101 3.11 1.65 7.81
N VAL A 102 3.35 2.84 7.32
CA VAL A 102 2.88 4.09 7.95
C VAL A 102 1.84 4.81 7.11
N ALA A 103 1.03 5.63 7.76
CA ALA A 103 0.08 6.50 7.08
C ALA A 103 0.82 7.54 6.24
N ALA A 104 0.49 7.62 4.96
CA ALA A 104 0.97 8.66 4.06
C ALA A 104 0.27 10.00 4.33
N ASP A 105 0.96 11.10 4.07
CA ASP A 105 0.43 12.47 4.23
C ASP A 105 -0.65 12.79 3.19
N GLU A 106 -0.46 12.32 1.97
CA GLU A 106 -1.32 12.64 0.86
C GLU A 106 -1.85 11.39 0.14
N PRO A 107 -3.05 11.49 -0.47
CA PRO A 107 -3.55 10.44 -1.34
C PRO A 107 -2.58 10.15 -2.50
N PRO A 108 -2.50 8.90 -2.96
CA PRO A 108 -1.69 8.56 -4.12
C PRO A 108 -2.18 9.31 -5.36
N THR A 109 -1.24 9.71 -6.19
CA THR A 109 -1.53 10.30 -7.51
C THR A 109 -1.79 9.20 -8.52
N ILE A 110 -2.86 9.34 -9.28
CA ILE A 110 -3.27 8.46 -10.36
C ILE A 110 -3.34 9.25 -11.67
N LYS A 111 -3.33 8.56 -12.79
CA LYS A 111 -3.57 9.17 -14.10
C LYS A 111 -5.04 9.15 -14.42
N MET A 112 -5.57 10.30 -14.88
CA MET A 112 -6.95 10.41 -15.35
C MET A 112 -7.22 9.38 -16.46
N PRO A 113 -8.24 8.51 -16.32
CA PRO A 113 -8.61 7.56 -17.37
C PRO A 113 -9.23 8.29 -18.58
N GLU A 114 -9.24 7.59 -19.73
CA GLU A 114 -9.98 8.06 -20.90
C GLU A 114 -11.47 7.86 -20.68
N LEU A 115 -12.21 8.97 -20.67
CA LEU A 115 -13.67 8.96 -20.43
C LEU A 115 -14.45 9.61 -21.59
N HIS A 116 -13.76 10.09 -22.62
CA HIS A 116 -14.41 10.71 -23.77
C HIS A 116 -15.15 9.67 -24.61
N ASP A 117 -16.27 10.04 -25.18
CA ASP A 117 -17.10 9.22 -26.10
C ASP A 117 -17.65 7.90 -25.51
N ILE A 118 -17.56 7.71 -24.19
CA ILE A 118 -18.19 6.58 -23.50
C ILE A 118 -19.49 6.99 -22.82
N SER A 119 -20.33 6.02 -22.48
CA SER A 119 -21.58 6.33 -21.77
C SER A 119 -21.33 6.81 -20.35
N LEU A 120 -22.20 7.67 -19.81
CA LEU A 120 -22.15 8.15 -18.42
C LEU A 120 -21.99 6.98 -17.43
N ARG A 121 -22.73 5.88 -17.63
CA ARG A 121 -22.65 4.71 -16.75
C ARG A 121 -21.27 4.04 -16.77
N GLN A 122 -20.65 3.92 -17.95
CA GLN A 122 -19.28 3.39 -18.05
C GLN A 122 -18.27 4.31 -17.41
N ALA A 123 -18.38 5.64 -17.64
CA ALA A 123 -17.52 6.63 -17.04
C ALA A 123 -17.57 6.58 -15.51
N GLN A 124 -18.77 6.45 -14.93
CA GLN A 124 -18.97 6.32 -13.50
C GLN A 124 -18.26 5.08 -12.93
N ILE A 125 -18.41 3.92 -13.56
CA ILE A 125 -17.73 2.67 -13.14
C ILE A 125 -16.21 2.84 -13.20
N ILE A 126 -15.68 3.50 -14.24
CA ILE A 126 -14.24 3.72 -14.40
C ILE A 126 -13.72 4.69 -13.32
N LEU A 127 -14.45 5.78 -13.05
CA LEU A 127 -14.08 6.72 -11.98
C LEU A 127 -14.03 6.04 -10.62
N GLU A 128 -15.06 5.26 -10.27
CA GLU A 128 -15.10 4.51 -9.01
C GLU A 128 -13.94 3.49 -8.92
N ALA A 129 -13.65 2.77 -10.00
CA ALA A 129 -12.54 1.80 -10.04
C ALA A 129 -11.17 2.46 -9.85
N GLN A 130 -11.01 3.72 -10.26
CA GLN A 130 -9.81 4.54 -10.07
C GLN A 130 -9.80 5.28 -8.72
N GLY A 131 -10.86 5.13 -7.92
CA GLY A 131 -10.98 5.83 -6.64
C GLY A 131 -11.25 7.33 -6.79
N LEU A 132 -11.80 7.76 -7.93
CA LEU A 132 -12.29 9.12 -8.16
C LEU A 132 -13.78 9.23 -7.82
N VAL A 133 -14.22 10.42 -7.45
CA VAL A 133 -15.62 10.66 -7.05
C VAL A 133 -16.32 11.46 -8.12
N LEU A 134 -17.46 10.95 -8.64
CA LEU A 134 -18.34 11.74 -9.48
C LEU A 134 -19.09 12.76 -8.61
N ASP A 135 -18.82 14.04 -8.80
CA ASP A 135 -19.43 15.14 -8.05
C ASP A 135 -20.71 15.64 -8.70
N ASN A 136 -20.67 15.89 -10.01
CA ASN A 136 -21.81 16.44 -10.76
C ASN A 136 -21.81 15.97 -12.20
N VAL A 137 -22.99 16.01 -12.82
CA VAL A 137 -23.21 15.76 -14.25
C VAL A 137 -23.88 16.97 -14.85
N ILE A 138 -23.26 17.56 -15.87
CA ILE A 138 -23.78 18.71 -16.63
C ILE A 138 -24.28 18.20 -17.97
N GLU A 139 -25.52 18.46 -18.29
CA GLU A 139 -26.09 18.13 -19.59
C GLU A 139 -25.81 19.26 -20.59
N ARG A 140 -25.40 18.89 -21.81
CA ARG A 140 -25.20 19.80 -22.93
C ARG A 140 -25.90 19.26 -24.17
N PRO A 141 -26.62 20.09 -24.93
CA PRO A 141 -27.22 19.66 -26.20
C PRO A 141 -26.18 19.02 -27.11
N SER A 142 -26.45 17.81 -27.57
CA SER A 142 -25.55 17.02 -28.41
C SER A 142 -26.32 15.94 -29.15
N PRO A 143 -25.90 15.57 -30.38
CA PRO A 143 -26.47 14.41 -31.09
C PRO A 143 -26.11 13.07 -30.43
N TYR A 144 -25.21 13.05 -29.46
CA TYR A 144 -24.75 11.86 -28.76
C TYR A 144 -25.35 11.83 -27.35
N GLU A 145 -26.55 11.28 -27.23
CA GLU A 145 -27.25 11.15 -25.98
C GLU A 145 -26.46 10.28 -24.97
N ASN A 146 -26.37 10.76 -23.72
CA ASN A 146 -25.67 10.08 -22.61
C ASN A 146 -24.19 9.77 -22.84
N ALA A 147 -23.55 10.30 -23.89
CA ALA A 147 -22.11 10.19 -24.07
C ALA A 147 -21.37 11.29 -23.30
N VAL A 148 -20.23 10.95 -22.72
CA VAL A 148 -19.35 11.93 -22.06
C VAL A 148 -18.66 12.77 -23.14
N LEU A 149 -18.93 14.09 -23.12
CA LEU A 149 -18.39 15.08 -24.06
C LEU A 149 -17.12 15.71 -23.51
N ASP A 150 -17.15 16.05 -22.23
CA ASP A 150 -16.02 16.69 -21.54
C ASP A 150 -15.91 16.20 -20.09
N VAL A 151 -14.70 16.30 -19.56
CA VAL A 151 -14.40 15.96 -18.17
C VAL A 151 -13.84 17.20 -17.50
N LEU A 152 -14.43 17.60 -16.36
CA LEU A 152 -14.04 18.80 -15.64
C LEU A 152 -13.48 18.43 -14.26
N TYR A 153 -12.35 19.02 -13.93
CA TYR A 153 -11.77 19.01 -12.60
C TYR A 153 -11.61 20.44 -12.09
N LYS A 154 -12.22 20.73 -10.95
CA LYS A 154 -12.25 22.10 -10.37
C LYS A 154 -12.70 23.17 -11.38
N GLY A 155 -13.64 22.81 -12.27
CA GLY A 155 -14.19 23.71 -13.29
C GLY A 155 -13.36 23.87 -14.57
N HIS A 156 -12.23 23.19 -14.69
CA HIS A 156 -11.37 23.21 -15.88
C HIS A 156 -11.40 21.86 -16.61
N ASN A 157 -11.36 21.91 -17.94
CA ASN A 157 -11.24 20.68 -18.73
C ASN A 157 -9.95 19.93 -18.39
N ILE A 158 -10.08 18.63 -18.18
CA ILE A 158 -8.96 17.73 -17.92
C ILE A 158 -8.96 16.59 -18.95
N HIS A 159 -7.76 16.22 -19.40
CA HIS A 159 -7.59 15.15 -20.40
C HIS A 159 -7.05 13.88 -19.76
N ALA A 160 -7.27 12.77 -20.45
CA ALA A 160 -6.68 11.49 -20.08
C ALA A 160 -5.16 11.59 -19.88
N GLY A 161 -4.63 10.86 -18.91
CA GLY A 161 -3.22 10.86 -18.56
C GLY A 161 -2.77 12.00 -17.64
N THR A 162 -3.62 13.01 -17.37
CA THR A 162 -3.30 14.06 -16.38
C THR A 162 -3.23 13.48 -14.99
N GLU A 163 -2.23 13.88 -14.21
CA GLU A 163 -2.07 13.42 -12.83
C GLU A 163 -3.08 14.10 -11.90
N ILE A 164 -3.79 13.28 -11.12
CA ILE A 164 -4.82 13.70 -10.19
C ILE A 164 -4.73 12.86 -8.91
N LYS A 165 -5.03 13.43 -7.75
CA LYS A 165 -5.04 12.69 -6.49
C LYS A 165 -6.27 11.79 -6.40
N MET A 166 -6.10 10.59 -5.86
CA MET A 166 -7.22 9.69 -5.54
C MET A 166 -8.18 10.38 -4.57
N GLY A 167 -9.50 10.16 -4.75
CA GLY A 167 -10.53 10.80 -3.95
C GLY A 167 -10.98 12.18 -4.43
N GLU A 168 -10.32 12.74 -5.46
CA GLU A 168 -10.72 14.03 -6.04
C GLU A 168 -12.06 13.91 -6.78
N LYS A 169 -12.77 15.04 -6.82
CA LYS A 169 -14.12 15.16 -7.39
C LYS A 169 -14.07 15.57 -8.83
N ILE A 170 -14.77 14.81 -9.67
CA ILE A 170 -14.86 15.01 -11.12
C ILE A 170 -16.27 15.35 -11.52
N THR A 171 -16.43 16.33 -12.41
CA THR A 171 -17.69 16.67 -13.06
C THR A 171 -17.65 16.17 -14.51
N LEU A 172 -18.68 15.48 -14.94
CA LEU A 172 -18.85 15.01 -16.31
C LEU A 172 -19.80 15.91 -17.07
N VAL A 173 -19.46 16.26 -18.30
CA VAL A 173 -20.38 16.91 -19.25
C VAL A 173 -20.86 15.85 -20.20
N VAL A 174 -22.17 15.62 -20.23
CA VAL A 174 -22.80 14.57 -21.05
C VAL A 174 -23.73 15.17 -22.10
N GLY A 175 -23.84 14.47 -23.21
CA GLY A 175 -24.77 14.86 -24.28
C GLY A 175 -26.22 14.61 -23.88
N LYS A 176 -27.08 15.58 -24.20
CA LYS A 176 -28.53 15.47 -24.16
C LYS A 176 -29.08 15.58 -25.55
N ASP A 177 -30.03 14.72 -25.90
CA ASP A 177 -30.65 14.74 -27.23
C ASP A 177 -31.25 16.11 -27.55
N ILE A 178 -30.98 16.59 -28.77
CA ILE A 178 -31.47 17.87 -29.30
C ILE A 178 -32.97 17.82 -29.60
N GLY A 179 -33.57 16.62 -29.63
CA GLY A 179 -35.01 16.42 -29.93
C GLY A 179 -35.99 17.10 -28.97
N ASP A 180 -35.52 17.54 -27.80
CA ASP A 180 -36.31 18.26 -26.78
C ASP A 180 -36.13 19.80 -26.82
N LEU A 181 -35.45 20.35 -27.81
CA LEU A 181 -35.42 21.80 -27.97
C LEU A 181 -36.79 22.25 -28.61
N PRO A 182 -37.51 23.18 -27.97
CA PRO A 182 -38.69 23.76 -28.63
C PRO A 182 -38.24 24.37 -29.95
N ASP A 183 -38.93 24.00 -31.02
CA ASP A 183 -38.75 24.64 -32.33
C ASP A 183 -38.79 26.14 -32.13
N GLU A 184 -37.68 26.87 -32.42
CA GLU A 184 -37.72 28.29 -32.54
C GLU A 184 -38.80 28.63 -33.60
N GLU A 185 -39.95 29.16 -33.13
CA GLU A 185 -41.00 29.69 -34.00
C GLU A 185 -40.33 30.55 -35.05
N THR A 186 -40.26 30.05 -36.27
CA THR A 186 -39.92 30.85 -37.43
C THR A 186 -41.02 31.91 -37.57
N THR A 187 -40.77 33.11 -37.06
CA THR A 187 -41.59 34.29 -37.33
C THR A 187 -41.43 34.57 -38.81
N GLU A 188 -42.28 33.97 -39.65
CA GLU A 188 -42.49 34.42 -41.03
C GLU A 188 -43.04 35.83 -40.94
N GLU A 189 -42.17 36.82 -41.13
CA GLU A 189 -42.54 38.19 -41.40
C GLU A 189 -43.19 38.27 -42.78
N THR A 190 -44.53 38.11 -42.78
CA THR A 190 -45.36 38.35 -43.95
C THR A 190 -45.28 39.83 -44.31
N THR A 191 -44.37 40.15 -45.21
CA THR A 191 -44.38 41.46 -45.89
C THR A 191 -45.48 41.45 -46.95
N GLU A 192 -46.62 41.96 -46.60
CA GLU A 192 -47.71 42.26 -47.50
C GLU A 192 -47.35 43.44 -48.37
N PRO A 193 -47.43 43.38 -49.71
CA PRO A 193 -47.24 44.61 -50.57
C PRO A 193 -48.52 45.36 -50.65
N GLU A 194 -48.58 46.60 -50.19
CA GLU A 194 -49.64 47.50 -50.44
C GLU A 194 -49.58 48.10 -51.91
N PRO A 195 -50.78 48.49 -52.48
CA PRO A 195 -51.01 48.74 -53.86
C PRO A 195 -50.52 50.10 -54.38
#